data_10a7056572e26b63fd29694cbe048740
#
_entry.id   10a7056572e26b63fd29694cbe048740
#
_cell.length_a   1.000
_cell.length_b   1.000
_cell.length_c   1.000
_cell.angle_alpha   90.00
_cell.angle_beta   90.00
_cell.angle_gamma   90.00
#
_symmetry.space_group_name_H-M   'P 1'
#
loop_
_entity.id
_entity.type
_entity.pdbx_description
1 polymer ?
#
loop_
_entity_poly.entity_id
_entity_poly.type
_entity_poly.pdbx_seq_one_letter_code
_entity_poly.pdbx_strand_id
1 'polypeptide(L)'
;SCTEIQKARMKLIQKRPFLVVRAAGSGIEGSGDLLALRGDICFPIEVKSSKESKLYLSGRTVEQYNSLVYEGNRSCLMPLYAYRLKGVRGDSWRILRVKTDTLHGKLRKLAPLIPSLPLTRNGKPYLNWESGMELNEFIALICSQGDSSKNIEHIQARSKVGITLPVKSEQDNYRTRDILAELQKRRI
;
A
#
# COMPACT_ATOMS: atom_id res chain seq x y z
N SER A 1 11.16 22.72 9.81
CA SER A 1 12.10 21.61 9.47
C SER A 1 11.73 20.36 10.25
N CYS A 2 12.07 19.18 9.72
CA CYS A 2 11.88 17.93 10.42
C CYS A 2 12.79 17.83 11.65
N THR A 3 12.32 17.16 12.70
CA THR A 3 13.14 16.81 13.87
C THR A 3 14.20 15.76 13.51
N GLU A 4 15.24 15.59 14.34
CA GLU A 4 16.26 14.56 14.11
C GLU A 4 15.67 13.14 14.13
N ILE A 5 14.67 12.89 14.99
CA ILE A 5 13.96 11.61 15.04
C ILE A 5 13.24 11.35 13.70
N GLN A 6 12.51 12.35 13.18
CA GLN A 6 11.82 12.22 11.90
C GLN A 6 12.82 11.96 10.75
N LYS A 7 13.95 12.67 10.74
CA LYS A 7 15.02 12.44 9.75
C LYS A 7 15.60 11.02 9.87
N ALA A 8 15.86 10.55 11.09
CA ALA A 8 16.39 9.21 11.31
C ALA A 8 15.43 8.12 10.82
N ARG A 9 14.12 8.26 11.08
CA ARG A 9 13.08 7.34 10.57
C ARG A 9 13.03 7.33 9.05
N MET A 10 13.09 8.49 8.40
CA MET A 10 13.10 8.57 6.94
C MET A 10 14.36 7.93 6.32
N LYS A 11 15.52 8.01 6.99
CA LYS A 11 16.75 7.35 6.51
C LYS A 11 16.68 5.82 6.50
N LEU A 12 15.74 5.19 7.20
CA LEU A 12 15.56 3.73 7.17
C LEU A 12 15.28 3.20 5.75
N ILE A 13 14.73 4.02 4.87
CA ILE A 13 14.52 3.69 3.45
C ILE A 13 15.84 3.32 2.75
N GLN A 14 16.98 3.91 3.15
CA GLN A 14 18.26 3.71 2.48
C GLN A 14 18.76 2.27 2.52
N LYS A 15 18.42 1.51 3.59
CA LYS A 15 18.82 0.10 3.71
C LYS A 15 18.10 -0.80 2.69
N ARG A 16 16.84 -0.51 2.41
CA ARG A 16 16.01 -1.23 1.43
C ARG A 16 14.94 -0.28 0.92
N PRO A 17 15.14 0.35 -0.25
CA PRO A 17 14.22 1.36 -0.77
C PRO A 17 12.88 0.76 -1.17
N PHE A 18 11.86 1.62 -1.25
CA PHE A 18 10.64 1.31 -1.98
C PHE A 18 10.87 1.45 -3.47
N LEU A 19 10.33 0.53 -4.26
CA LEU A 19 10.09 0.78 -5.67
C LEU A 19 8.75 1.53 -5.78
N VAL A 20 8.80 2.77 -6.24
CA VAL A 20 7.59 3.58 -6.42
C VAL A 20 7.35 3.76 -7.91
N VAL A 21 6.19 3.33 -8.37
CA VAL A 21 5.74 3.44 -9.76
C VAL A 21 4.56 4.40 -9.81
N ARG A 22 4.59 5.37 -10.72
CA ARG A 22 3.45 6.22 -10.99
C ARG A 22 2.46 5.47 -11.87
N ALA A 23 1.24 5.29 -11.37
CA ALA A 23 0.13 4.72 -12.13
C ALA A 23 -0.48 5.80 -13.03
N ALA A 24 0.32 6.35 -13.96
CA ALA A 24 -0.08 7.49 -14.77
C ALA A 24 -1.02 7.07 -15.90
N GLY A 25 -2.18 7.72 -15.99
CA GLY A 25 -2.93 7.89 -17.25
C GLY A 25 -3.51 6.63 -17.90
N SER A 26 -3.45 5.47 -17.25
CA SER A 26 -3.88 4.20 -17.84
C SER A 26 -5.40 4.01 -17.89
N GLY A 27 -6.19 4.95 -17.34
CA GLY A 27 -7.64 4.76 -17.23
C GLY A 27 -8.05 3.56 -16.35
N ILE A 28 -7.09 2.90 -15.69
CA ILE A 28 -7.37 1.83 -14.74
C ILE A 28 -7.85 2.47 -13.45
N GLU A 29 -9.14 2.42 -13.22
CA GLU A 29 -9.73 2.87 -11.96
C GLU A 29 -9.25 1.98 -10.81
N GLY A 30 -9.04 2.59 -9.63
CA GLY A 30 -8.69 1.86 -8.41
C GLY A 30 -7.22 1.54 -8.15
N SER A 31 -6.31 1.83 -9.10
CA SER A 31 -4.86 1.65 -8.87
C SER A 31 -4.24 2.78 -8.02
N GLY A 32 -4.96 3.89 -7.81
CA GLY A 32 -4.42 5.12 -7.21
C GLY A 32 -3.44 5.85 -8.14
N ASP A 33 -2.78 6.88 -7.60
CA ASP A 33 -1.78 7.67 -8.33
C ASP A 33 -0.41 6.97 -8.37
N LEU A 34 -0.09 6.18 -7.35
CA LEU A 34 1.19 5.52 -7.16
C LEU A 34 1.01 4.06 -6.70
N LEU A 35 1.95 3.22 -7.08
CA LEU A 35 2.18 1.91 -6.47
C LEU A 35 3.51 1.93 -5.72
N ALA A 36 3.49 1.67 -4.43
CA ALA A 36 4.69 1.57 -3.61
C ALA A 36 4.93 0.12 -3.20
N LEU A 37 6.03 -0.46 -3.69
CA LEU A 37 6.40 -1.85 -3.47
C LEU A 37 7.64 -1.95 -2.58
N ARG A 38 7.61 -2.87 -1.62
CA ARG A 38 8.75 -3.21 -0.77
C ARG A 38 8.71 -4.69 -0.38
N GLY A 39 9.54 -5.49 -1.05
CA GLY A 39 9.50 -6.96 -0.87
C GLY A 39 8.19 -7.54 -1.34
N ASP A 40 7.49 -8.20 -0.44
CA ASP A 40 6.18 -8.83 -0.63
C ASP A 40 4.99 -7.91 -0.29
N ILE A 41 5.25 -6.62 -0.06
CA ILE A 41 4.23 -5.62 0.27
C ILE A 41 4.04 -4.67 -0.91
N CYS A 42 2.78 -4.44 -1.32
CA CYS A 42 2.39 -3.47 -2.31
C CYS A 42 1.26 -2.59 -1.77
N PHE A 43 1.42 -1.29 -1.91
CA PHE A 43 0.41 -0.30 -1.55
C PHE A 43 0.00 0.50 -2.79
N PRO A 44 -1.25 0.37 -3.26
CA PRO A 44 -1.87 1.39 -4.10
C PRO A 44 -2.06 2.67 -3.27
N ILE A 45 -1.62 3.81 -3.78
CA ILE A 45 -1.64 5.08 -3.04
C ILE A 45 -2.34 6.15 -3.87
N GLU A 46 -3.40 6.71 -3.34
CA GLU A 46 -4.05 7.91 -3.86
C GLU A 46 -3.48 9.14 -3.14
N VAL A 47 -3.06 10.14 -3.89
CA VAL A 47 -2.41 11.34 -3.35
C VAL A 47 -3.38 12.51 -3.35
N LYS A 48 -3.57 13.13 -2.21
CA LYS A 48 -4.40 14.33 -2.05
C LYS A 48 -3.61 15.44 -1.34
N SER A 49 -3.93 16.68 -1.69
CA SER A 49 -3.27 17.84 -1.12
C SER A 49 -4.27 19.00 -1.00
N SER A 50 -4.36 19.60 0.19
CA SER A 50 -5.25 20.73 0.48
C SER A 50 -4.62 21.72 1.47
N LYS A 51 -5.22 22.90 1.61
CA LYS A 51 -4.96 23.83 2.72
C LYS A 51 -5.79 23.50 3.95
N GLU A 52 -6.87 22.71 3.78
CA GLU A 52 -7.77 22.31 4.85
C GLU A 52 -7.29 21.04 5.54
N SER A 53 -7.46 20.94 6.86
CA SER A 53 -7.12 19.73 7.62
C SER A 53 -8.09 18.57 7.35
N LYS A 54 -9.30 18.86 6.87
CA LYS A 54 -10.33 17.88 6.51
C LYS A 54 -10.71 18.01 5.05
N LEU A 55 -10.79 16.88 4.35
CA LEU A 55 -11.26 16.81 2.96
C LEU A 55 -12.38 15.78 2.87
N TYR A 56 -13.60 16.26 2.64
CA TYR A 56 -14.77 15.41 2.43
C TYR A 56 -14.76 14.89 1.00
N LEU A 57 -14.96 13.58 0.86
CA LEU A 57 -15.04 12.96 -0.45
C LEU A 57 -16.41 13.25 -1.08
N SER A 58 -16.41 13.72 -2.32
CA SER A 58 -17.63 14.06 -3.07
C SER A 58 -17.41 13.86 -4.58
N GLY A 59 -18.46 13.58 -5.33
CA GLY A 59 -18.38 13.37 -6.77
C GLY A 59 -17.28 12.36 -7.13
N ARG A 60 -16.42 12.74 -8.06
CA ARG A 60 -15.32 11.89 -8.55
C ARG A 60 -14.42 11.32 -7.43
N THR A 61 -14.25 12.02 -6.31
CA THR A 61 -13.40 11.50 -5.22
C THR A 61 -14.06 10.36 -4.44
N VAL A 62 -15.39 10.27 -4.42
CA VAL A 62 -16.13 9.12 -3.90
C VAL A 62 -15.97 7.94 -4.84
N GLU A 63 -16.05 8.16 -6.15
CA GLU A 63 -15.84 7.12 -7.16
C GLU A 63 -14.43 6.53 -7.04
N GLN A 64 -13.40 7.38 -6.94
CA GLN A 64 -12.02 6.95 -6.70
C GLN A 64 -11.90 6.12 -5.42
N TYR A 65 -12.55 6.53 -4.32
CA TYR A 65 -12.56 5.77 -3.08
C TYR A 65 -13.20 4.39 -3.26
N ASN A 66 -14.36 4.31 -3.91
CA ASN A 66 -15.07 3.07 -4.17
C ASN A 66 -14.24 2.13 -5.06
N SER A 67 -13.57 2.66 -6.07
CA SER A 67 -12.66 1.91 -6.94
C SER A 67 -11.46 1.36 -6.16
N LEU A 68 -10.88 2.14 -5.23
CA LEU A 68 -9.82 1.67 -4.34
C LEU A 68 -10.30 0.55 -3.41
N VAL A 69 -11.52 0.64 -2.86
CA VAL A 69 -12.11 -0.42 -2.03
C VAL A 69 -12.30 -1.69 -2.86
N TYR A 70 -12.90 -1.56 -4.04
CA TYR A 70 -13.15 -2.69 -4.94
C TYR A 70 -11.85 -3.39 -5.35
N GLU A 71 -10.87 -2.65 -5.86
CA GLU A 71 -9.60 -3.20 -6.30
C GLU A 71 -8.77 -3.75 -5.12
N GLY A 72 -8.79 -3.08 -3.98
CA GLY A 72 -8.13 -3.54 -2.77
C GLY A 72 -8.68 -4.89 -2.29
N ASN A 73 -10.00 -5.06 -2.31
CA ASN A 73 -10.64 -6.33 -1.95
C ASN A 73 -10.35 -7.43 -2.98
N ARG A 74 -10.47 -7.12 -4.27
CA ARG A 74 -10.24 -8.08 -5.36
C ARG A 74 -8.79 -8.58 -5.40
N SER A 75 -7.84 -7.70 -5.11
CA SER A 75 -6.40 -7.99 -5.22
C SER A 75 -5.74 -8.29 -3.87
N CYS A 76 -6.50 -8.35 -2.78
CA CYS A 76 -6.00 -8.54 -1.40
C CYS A 76 -4.93 -7.50 -1.02
N LEU A 77 -5.06 -6.27 -1.51
CA LEU A 77 -4.16 -5.15 -1.24
C LEU A 77 -4.77 -4.20 -0.21
N MET A 78 -3.91 -3.39 0.41
CA MET A 78 -4.31 -2.33 1.34
C MET A 78 -4.07 -0.97 0.67
N PRO A 79 -5.08 -0.36 0.02
CA PRO A 79 -4.93 0.95 -0.56
C PRO A 79 -4.77 2.03 0.52
N LEU A 80 -3.99 3.06 0.21
CA LEU A 80 -3.68 4.16 1.10
C LEU A 80 -4.06 5.49 0.47
N TYR A 81 -4.40 6.45 1.32
CA TYR A 81 -4.35 7.86 0.98
C TYR A 81 -3.08 8.48 1.56
N ALA A 82 -2.33 9.19 0.73
CA ALA A 82 -1.29 10.10 1.17
C ALA A 82 -1.84 11.53 1.12
N TYR A 83 -2.15 12.10 2.29
CA TYR A 83 -2.77 13.40 2.41
C TYR A 83 -1.79 14.46 2.89
N ARG A 84 -1.54 15.47 2.06
CA ARG A 84 -0.65 16.58 2.37
C ARG A 84 -1.43 17.82 2.81
N LEU A 85 -1.10 18.35 3.98
CA LEU A 85 -1.56 19.66 4.41
C LEU A 85 -0.59 20.75 3.94
N LYS A 86 -1.05 21.63 3.04
CA LYS A 86 -0.25 22.73 2.51
C LYS A 86 -0.01 23.79 3.60
N GLY A 87 1.18 24.37 3.59
CA GLY A 87 1.57 25.41 4.57
C GLY A 87 2.20 24.87 5.86
N VAL A 88 2.11 23.57 6.13
CA VAL A 88 2.80 22.93 7.25
C VAL A 88 4.26 22.70 6.93
N ARG A 89 5.14 23.11 7.85
CA ARG A 89 6.58 22.85 7.77
C ARG A 89 6.91 21.49 8.38
N GLY A 90 7.94 20.83 7.87
CA GLY A 90 8.36 19.51 8.34
C GLY A 90 7.60 18.38 7.65
N ASP A 91 7.15 17.37 8.41
CA ASP A 91 6.35 16.26 7.89
C ASP A 91 4.89 16.68 7.72
N SER A 92 4.58 17.21 6.54
CA SER A 92 3.23 17.67 6.16
C SER A 92 2.34 16.57 5.60
N TRP A 93 2.83 15.32 5.51
CA TRP A 93 2.11 14.20 4.96
C TRP A 93 1.51 13.31 6.05
N ARG A 94 0.32 12.81 5.78
CA ARG A 94 -0.35 11.82 6.62
C ARG A 94 -0.82 10.65 5.78
N ILE A 95 -0.70 9.46 6.33
CA ILE A 95 -1.12 8.21 5.70
C ILE A 95 -2.38 7.71 6.39
N LEU A 96 -3.38 7.38 5.58
CA LEU A 96 -4.65 6.80 6.00
C LEU A 96 -4.93 5.58 5.14
N ARG A 97 -5.34 4.47 5.73
CA ARG A 97 -5.71 3.28 4.93
C ARG A 97 -7.17 3.29 4.53
N VAL A 98 -7.44 2.77 3.36
CA VAL A 98 -8.78 2.35 2.94
C VAL A 98 -9.08 1.01 3.61
N LYS A 99 -10.27 0.86 4.20
CA LYS A 99 -10.69 -0.43 4.77
C LYS A 99 -10.98 -1.42 3.66
N THR A 100 -10.37 -2.58 3.74
CA THR A 100 -10.58 -3.75 2.89
C THR A 100 -10.68 -4.99 3.75
N ASP A 101 -11.47 -5.98 3.34
CA ASP A 101 -11.83 -7.15 4.17
C ASP A 101 -10.97 -8.39 3.86
N THR A 102 -10.23 -8.37 2.75
CA THR A 102 -9.51 -9.54 2.20
C THR A 102 -8.01 -9.56 2.48
N LEU A 103 -7.53 -8.78 3.46
CA LEU A 103 -6.11 -8.67 3.74
C LEU A 103 -5.52 -9.95 4.35
N HIS A 104 -4.33 -10.34 3.87
CA HIS A 104 -3.60 -11.50 4.33
C HIS A 104 -2.16 -11.16 4.75
N GLY A 105 -1.50 -12.11 5.42
CA GLY A 105 -0.07 -12.05 5.73
C GLY A 105 0.35 -10.77 6.46
N LYS A 106 1.34 -10.07 5.93
CA LYS A 106 1.90 -8.84 6.52
C LYS A 106 0.91 -7.69 6.48
N LEU A 107 0.12 -7.56 5.40
CA LEU A 107 -0.86 -6.48 5.28
C LEU A 107 -1.95 -6.60 6.36
N ARG A 108 -2.41 -7.81 6.68
CA ARG A 108 -3.36 -8.05 7.77
C ARG A 108 -2.79 -7.61 9.14
N LYS A 109 -1.48 -7.84 9.37
CA LYS A 109 -0.80 -7.42 10.61
C LYS A 109 -0.58 -5.91 10.69
N LEU A 110 -0.35 -5.26 9.54
CA LEU A 110 -0.15 -3.82 9.44
C LEU A 110 -1.45 -3.02 9.54
N ALA A 111 -2.55 -3.58 9.07
CA ALA A 111 -3.85 -2.89 8.99
C ALA A 111 -4.30 -2.26 10.33
N PRO A 112 -4.24 -2.92 11.49
CA PRO A 112 -4.63 -2.30 12.75
C PRO A 112 -3.68 -1.18 13.22
N LEU A 113 -2.45 -1.14 12.71
CA LEU A 113 -1.43 -0.15 13.09
C LEU A 113 -1.53 1.14 12.25
N ILE A 114 -2.16 1.09 11.09
CA ILE A 114 -2.32 2.24 10.19
C ILE A 114 -3.76 2.76 10.31
N PRO A 115 -3.97 4.03 10.67
CA PRO A 115 -5.31 4.57 10.86
C PRO A 115 -6.13 4.50 9.58
N SER A 116 -7.41 4.12 9.70
CA SER A 116 -8.35 4.15 8.58
C SER A 116 -8.94 5.54 8.40
N LEU A 117 -9.50 5.80 7.19
CA LEU A 117 -10.29 7.00 6.98
C LEU A 117 -11.41 7.07 8.04
N PRO A 118 -11.57 8.21 8.72
CA PRO A 118 -12.72 8.44 9.58
C PRO A 118 -14.01 8.53 8.76
N LEU A 119 -15.13 8.28 9.43
CA LEU A 119 -16.46 8.38 8.84
C LEU A 119 -17.19 9.61 9.41
N THR A 120 -17.94 10.28 8.56
CA THR A 120 -18.90 11.31 8.99
C THR A 120 -20.04 10.67 9.78
N ARG A 121 -20.91 11.48 10.40
CA ARG A 121 -22.12 11.02 11.09
C ARG A 121 -23.04 10.17 10.19
N ASN A 122 -23.01 10.43 8.87
CA ASN A 122 -23.78 9.69 7.87
C ASN A 122 -22.99 8.52 7.24
N GLY A 123 -21.91 8.06 7.87
CA GLY A 123 -21.12 6.93 7.41
C GLY A 123 -20.25 7.20 6.18
N LYS A 124 -20.13 8.44 5.69
CA LYS A 124 -19.31 8.76 4.51
C LYS A 124 -17.85 8.94 4.92
N PRO A 125 -16.88 8.32 4.22
CA PRO A 125 -15.47 8.49 4.51
C PRO A 125 -14.98 9.89 4.14
N TYR A 126 -13.99 10.38 4.91
CA TYR A 126 -13.32 11.63 4.63
C TYR A 126 -11.85 11.56 5.06
N LEU A 127 -11.01 12.42 4.52
CA LEU A 127 -9.62 12.55 4.95
C LEU A 127 -9.58 13.57 6.10
N ASN A 128 -8.92 13.18 7.18
CA ASN A 128 -8.62 14.07 8.30
C ASN A 128 -7.11 13.99 8.58
N TRP A 129 -6.43 15.10 8.36
CA TRP A 129 -4.98 15.18 8.53
C TRP A 129 -4.55 14.87 9.97
N GLU A 130 -5.30 15.37 10.94
CA GLU A 130 -5.04 15.16 12.37
C GLU A 130 -5.07 13.68 12.80
N SER A 131 -5.92 12.87 12.15
CA SER A 131 -6.10 11.45 12.47
C SER A 131 -5.20 10.52 11.67
N GLY A 132 -4.44 11.06 10.69
CA GLY A 132 -3.54 10.27 9.86
C GLY A 132 -2.20 9.99 10.54
N MET A 133 -1.57 8.88 10.18
CA MET A 133 -0.20 8.54 10.60
C MET A 133 0.82 9.45 9.90
N GLU A 134 1.80 9.96 10.61
CA GLU A 134 2.92 10.72 10.03
C GLU A 134 3.67 9.86 9.00
N LEU A 135 4.11 10.47 7.89
CA LEU A 135 4.84 9.74 6.85
C LEU A 135 6.13 9.09 7.40
N ASN A 136 6.85 9.79 8.29
CA ASN A 136 8.05 9.26 8.91
C ASN A 136 7.76 8.02 9.78
N GLU A 137 6.62 7.99 10.48
CA GLU A 137 6.18 6.85 11.30
C GLU A 137 5.76 5.68 10.43
N PHE A 138 5.01 5.94 9.35
CA PHE A 138 4.65 4.93 8.36
C PHE A 138 5.90 4.27 7.77
N ILE A 139 6.90 5.07 7.37
CA ILE A 139 8.17 4.56 6.85
C ILE A 139 8.86 3.68 7.89
N ALA A 140 8.96 4.12 9.14
CA ALA A 140 9.59 3.36 10.22
C ALA A 140 8.85 2.03 10.45
N LEU A 141 7.50 2.06 10.49
CA LEU A 141 6.66 0.89 10.64
C LEU A 141 6.91 -0.15 9.54
N ILE A 142 6.88 0.28 8.26
CA ILE A 142 7.07 -0.64 7.13
C ILE A 142 8.52 -1.15 7.06
N CYS A 143 9.50 -0.31 7.38
CA CYS A 143 10.90 -0.71 7.37
C CYS A 143 11.23 -1.71 8.48
N SER A 144 10.60 -1.61 9.65
CA SER A 144 10.81 -2.56 10.76
C SER A 144 10.23 -3.96 10.47
N GLN A 145 9.18 -4.05 9.65
CA GLN A 145 8.56 -5.33 9.25
C GLN A 145 9.37 -6.10 8.18
N GLY A 146 10.35 -5.47 7.56
CA GLY A 146 11.12 -6.02 6.44
C GLY A 146 12.38 -6.79 6.81
N ASP A 147 12.83 -6.74 8.06
CA ASP A 147 14.10 -7.34 8.51
C ASP A 147 13.98 -8.80 9.00
N SER A 148 12.93 -9.51 8.60
CA SER A 148 12.82 -10.96 8.82
C SER A 148 13.72 -11.77 7.89
N SER A 149 14.94 -11.31 7.60
CA SER A 149 15.99 -12.09 6.92
C SER A 149 16.45 -13.31 7.75
N LYS A 150 16.10 -13.39 9.04
CA LYS A 150 16.32 -14.59 9.86
C LYS A 150 15.47 -15.81 9.47
N ASN A 151 14.43 -15.64 8.64
CA ASN A 151 13.60 -16.77 8.20
C ASN A 151 14.14 -17.49 6.94
N ILE A 152 15.07 -16.89 6.19
CA ILE A 152 15.63 -17.53 5.00
C ILE A 152 16.62 -18.62 5.39
N GLU A 153 17.40 -18.44 6.45
CA GLU A 153 18.32 -19.47 6.96
C GLU A 153 17.57 -20.70 7.50
N HIS A 154 16.38 -20.50 8.11
CA HIS A 154 15.54 -21.61 8.58
C HIS A 154 14.85 -22.38 7.44
N ILE A 155 14.60 -21.74 6.30
CA ILE A 155 14.04 -22.40 5.10
C ILE A 155 15.13 -23.21 4.38
N GLN A 156 16.36 -22.69 4.31
CA GLN A 156 17.50 -23.40 3.72
C GLN A 156 17.97 -24.58 4.60
N ALA A 157 17.81 -24.51 5.92
CA ALA A 157 18.09 -25.64 6.82
C ALA A 157 17.03 -26.76 6.70
N ARG A 158 15.79 -26.46 6.34
CA ARG A 158 14.72 -27.46 6.12
C ARG A 158 14.76 -28.14 4.76
N SER A 159 15.38 -27.54 3.74
CA SER A 159 15.52 -28.16 2.40
C SER A 159 16.58 -29.25 2.31
N LYS A 160 17.33 -29.54 3.40
CA LYS A 160 18.24 -30.69 3.49
C LYS A 160 17.59 -31.98 3.98
N VAL A 161 16.31 -31.96 4.36
CA VAL A 161 15.53 -33.16 4.66
C VAL A 161 14.60 -33.39 3.48
N GLY A 162 14.89 -34.44 2.69
CA GLY A 162 14.20 -34.76 1.44
C GLY A 162 12.68 -34.86 1.61
N ILE A 163 11.97 -33.92 1.07
CA ILE A 163 10.53 -33.95 0.87
C ILE A 163 10.28 -33.79 -0.62
N THR A 164 9.74 -34.83 -1.22
CA THR A 164 9.23 -34.88 -2.59
C THR A 164 8.19 -33.75 -2.78
N LEU A 165 8.41 -32.87 -3.75
CA LEU A 165 7.47 -31.81 -4.10
C LEU A 165 6.19 -32.41 -4.67
N PRO A 166 5.01 -31.94 -4.27
CA PRO A 166 3.77 -32.36 -4.90
C PRO A 166 3.69 -31.83 -6.33
N VAL A 167 3.18 -32.65 -7.22
CA VAL A 167 2.92 -32.36 -8.63
C VAL A 167 2.03 -31.13 -8.74
N LYS A 168 2.42 -30.16 -9.55
CA LYS A 168 1.67 -28.94 -9.86
C LYS A 168 0.27 -29.30 -10.37
N SER A 169 -0.76 -28.77 -9.72
CA SER A 169 -2.13 -28.89 -10.19
C SER A 169 -2.37 -28.01 -11.43
N GLU A 170 -3.26 -28.45 -12.33
CA GLU A 170 -3.61 -27.75 -13.58
C GLU A 170 -4.13 -26.31 -13.41
N GLN A 171 -4.44 -25.86 -12.21
CA GLN A 171 -4.94 -24.52 -11.93
C GLN A 171 -3.90 -23.40 -12.07
N ASP A 172 -2.59 -23.71 -11.97
CA ASP A 172 -1.53 -22.71 -12.16
C ASP A 172 -1.32 -22.30 -13.61
N ASN A 173 -1.80 -23.09 -14.58
CA ASN A 173 -1.67 -22.80 -16.01
C ASN A 173 -2.61 -21.70 -16.52
N TYR A 174 -3.74 -21.44 -15.86
CA TYR A 174 -4.70 -20.42 -16.31
C TYR A 174 -4.19 -18.99 -16.07
N ARG A 175 -3.55 -18.73 -14.92
CA ARG A 175 -3.03 -17.38 -14.60
C ARG A 175 -1.88 -16.92 -15.51
N THR A 176 -1.01 -17.83 -15.91
CA THR A 176 0.13 -17.50 -16.78
C THR A 176 -0.31 -17.18 -18.21
N ARG A 177 -1.36 -17.83 -18.70
CA ARG A 177 -1.93 -17.57 -20.05
C ARG A 177 -2.58 -16.20 -20.15
N ASP A 178 -3.29 -15.72 -19.12
CA ASP A 178 -3.94 -14.42 -19.13
C ASP A 178 -2.91 -13.27 -19.16
N ILE A 179 -1.83 -13.38 -18.43
CA ILE A 179 -0.75 -12.37 -18.41
C ILE A 179 -0.05 -12.30 -19.78
N LEU A 180 0.21 -13.45 -20.41
CA LEU A 180 0.84 -13.48 -21.73
C LEU A 180 -0.07 -12.93 -22.83
N ALA A 181 -1.37 -13.21 -22.77
CA ALA A 181 -2.36 -12.68 -23.70
C ALA A 181 -2.48 -11.17 -23.60
N GLU A 182 -2.44 -10.62 -22.38
CA GLU A 182 -2.49 -9.18 -22.12
C GLU A 182 -1.21 -8.46 -22.59
N LEU A 183 -0.05 -9.08 -22.41
CA LEU A 183 1.23 -8.54 -22.88
C LEU A 183 1.34 -8.56 -24.42
N GLN A 184 0.74 -9.55 -25.08
CA GLN A 184 0.70 -9.62 -26.55
C GLN A 184 -0.18 -8.54 -27.18
N LYS A 185 -1.29 -8.17 -26.54
CA LYS A 185 -2.19 -7.08 -26.99
C LYS A 185 -1.53 -5.69 -26.95
N ARG A 186 -0.49 -5.50 -26.15
CA ARG A 186 0.22 -4.21 -25.99
C ARG A 186 1.42 -4.01 -26.92
N ARG A 187 1.67 -4.95 -27.83
CA ARG A 187 2.80 -4.93 -28.79
C ARG A 187 2.39 -4.46 -30.20
N ILE A 188 1.30 -3.70 -30.33
CA ILE A 188 0.91 -3.03 -31.59
C ILE A 188 0.97 -1.53 -31.36
#